data_22f1d4fddd99c603255c82103300b8d7
#
_entry.id   22f1d4fddd99c603255c82103300b8d7
#
_cell.length_a   1.000
_cell.length_b   1.000
_cell.length_c   1.000
_cell.angle_alpha   90.00
_cell.angle_beta   90.00
_cell.angle_gamma   90.00
#
_symmetry.space_group_name_H-M   'P 1'
#
loop_
_entity.id
_entity.type
_entity.pdbx_description
1 polymer ?
#
loop_
_entity_poly.entity_id
_entity_poly.type
_entity_poly.pdbx_seq_one_letter_code
_entity_poly.pdbx_strand_id
1 'polypeptide(L)'
;MDFGVVLQTNPPASDVVAFAKKAETLGFSHAWTFDSHVLWQEPFVIHSRILAETERMIVGPMVTNPATRDWTVLASTFATLNEMYGPRTICAIGRGDSAVRYIGLKPRTLATMVESMDVIKRLVAGETVEYNGEEIAMPWVGEGWDLPMWVAGYGPRALATVGQHADGFVLQLADPQVLEWTMGAVREAATEAGRDPDEITICVVAPGYVGEDLDHQHDQLRWFGGMVGNHVHDMVKRYGDDTEKVPQVLSDYIKARESYNYDHHGKAGSEQTEFVPDEIVDRFCVLGPVEAHIEKLSLLKDMGVDQFGLYLMHDDMDGTLEAYGEHIVGAVG
;
A
#
# COMPACT_ATOMS: atom_id res chain seq x y z
N MET A 1 -16.27 3.21 -4.66
CA MET A 1 -14.90 3.10 -4.14
C MET A 1 -14.87 2.05 -3.03
N ASP A 2 -13.98 1.10 -3.11
CA ASP A 2 -13.78 0.08 -2.07
C ASP A 2 -12.97 0.61 -0.89
N PHE A 3 -13.14 -0.03 0.28
CA PHE A 3 -12.40 0.31 1.48
C PHE A 3 -11.58 -0.87 1.98
N GLY A 4 -10.31 -0.61 2.30
CA GLY A 4 -9.42 -1.57 2.95
C GLY A 4 -8.89 -1.03 4.27
N VAL A 5 -8.57 -1.93 5.20
CA VAL A 5 -7.80 -1.58 6.40
C VAL A 5 -6.34 -1.95 6.22
N VAL A 6 -5.43 -1.10 6.68
CA VAL A 6 -3.99 -1.37 6.66
C VAL A 6 -3.50 -1.54 8.09
N LEU A 7 -3.07 -2.73 8.42
CA LEU A 7 -2.80 -3.16 9.79
C LEU A 7 -1.32 -3.47 10.02
N GLN A 8 -0.79 -3.00 11.13
CA GLN A 8 0.47 -3.51 11.66
C GLN A 8 0.25 -4.90 12.24
N THR A 9 1.12 -5.84 11.89
CA THR A 9 1.08 -7.19 12.46
C THR A 9 1.82 -7.28 13.79
N ASN A 10 1.41 -6.44 14.74
CA ASN A 10 1.93 -6.46 16.10
C ASN A 10 1.35 -7.64 16.90
N PRO A 11 2.09 -8.22 17.86
CA PRO A 11 1.55 -9.26 18.73
C PRO A 11 0.50 -8.67 19.72
N PRO A 12 -0.55 -9.44 20.06
CA PRO A 12 -0.78 -10.77 19.54
C PRO A 12 -1.47 -10.76 18.15
N ALA A 13 -1.07 -11.68 17.27
CA ALA A 13 -1.63 -11.82 15.93
C ALA A 13 -3.16 -12.06 15.92
N SER A 14 -3.70 -12.63 17.00
CA SER A 14 -5.15 -12.82 17.17
C SER A 14 -5.93 -11.50 17.12
N ASP A 15 -5.35 -10.41 17.60
CA ASP A 15 -6.01 -9.11 17.61
C ASP A 15 -6.07 -8.52 16.20
N VAL A 16 -5.01 -8.72 15.42
CA VAL A 16 -4.98 -8.32 14.00
C VAL A 16 -6.07 -9.07 13.21
N VAL A 17 -6.23 -10.36 13.46
CA VAL A 17 -7.28 -11.19 12.83
C VAL A 17 -8.68 -10.74 13.27
N ALA A 18 -8.88 -10.51 14.58
CA ALA A 18 -10.15 -10.03 15.12
C ALA A 18 -10.54 -8.66 14.54
N PHE A 19 -9.54 -7.76 14.39
CA PHE A 19 -9.75 -6.45 13.82
C PHE A 19 -10.14 -6.51 12.32
N ALA A 20 -9.46 -7.33 11.53
CA ALA A 20 -9.81 -7.54 10.13
C ALA A 20 -11.24 -8.12 9.98
N LYS A 21 -11.62 -9.05 10.86
CA LYS A 21 -12.97 -9.61 10.90
C LYS A 21 -14.03 -8.56 11.27
N LYS A 22 -13.73 -7.68 12.26
CA LYS A 22 -14.60 -6.54 12.60
C LYS A 22 -14.76 -5.61 11.41
N ALA A 23 -13.65 -5.29 10.71
CA ALA A 23 -13.68 -4.44 9.51
C ALA A 23 -14.60 -5.03 8.41
N GLU A 24 -14.56 -6.35 8.17
CA GLU A 24 -15.47 -6.98 7.21
C GLU A 24 -16.94 -6.76 7.58
N THR A 25 -17.30 -6.86 8.87
CA THR A 25 -18.68 -6.63 9.32
C THR A 25 -19.12 -5.17 9.15
N LEU A 26 -18.17 -4.25 9.11
CA LEU A 26 -18.35 -2.80 8.91
C LEU A 26 -18.29 -2.39 7.42
N GLY A 27 -18.23 -3.35 6.50
CA GLY A 27 -18.29 -3.10 5.06
C GLY A 27 -16.96 -2.92 4.36
N PHE A 28 -15.84 -3.10 5.06
CA PHE A 28 -14.53 -3.13 4.41
C PHE A 28 -14.36 -4.41 3.60
N SER A 29 -13.71 -4.29 2.45
CA SER A 29 -13.52 -5.39 1.49
C SER A 29 -12.08 -5.93 1.49
N HIS A 30 -11.10 -5.19 2.00
CA HIS A 30 -9.69 -5.56 1.94
C HIS A 30 -9.00 -5.41 3.30
N ALA A 31 -8.06 -6.31 3.59
CA ALA A 31 -7.13 -6.20 4.72
C ALA A 31 -5.69 -6.31 4.24
N TRP A 32 -4.96 -5.25 4.41
CA TRP A 32 -3.56 -5.10 4.03
C TRP A 32 -2.65 -5.18 5.25
N THR A 33 -1.48 -5.79 5.11
CA THR A 33 -0.48 -5.85 6.18
C THR A 33 0.93 -5.57 5.65
N PHE A 34 1.83 -5.10 6.51
CA PHE A 34 3.22 -4.86 6.14
C PHE A 34 4.01 -6.17 6.03
N ASP A 35 4.85 -6.30 5.00
CA ASP A 35 5.82 -7.40 4.88
C ASP A 35 7.24 -6.93 5.24
N SER A 36 7.43 -6.57 6.51
CA SER A 36 8.73 -6.24 7.12
C SER A 36 8.99 -7.19 8.28
N HIS A 37 9.32 -8.42 7.96
CA HIS A 37 9.34 -9.61 8.81
C HIS A 37 10.23 -9.54 10.06
N VAL A 38 11.14 -8.57 10.15
CA VAL A 38 11.97 -8.32 11.34
C VAL A 38 11.37 -7.24 12.24
N LEU A 39 10.57 -6.33 11.67
CA LEU A 39 9.89 -5.27 12.42
C LEU A 39 8.55 -5.73 12.99
N TRP A 40 7.83 -6.62 12.26
CA TRP A 40 6.50 -7.10 12.59
C TRP A 40 6.37 -8.60 12.38
N GLN A 41 5.27 -9.19 12.87
CA GLN A 41 4.98 -10.60 12.69
C GLN A 41 4.76 -10.96 11.21
N GLU A 42 4.97 -12.24 10.88
CA GLU A 42 4.87 -12.80 9.53
C GLU A 42 3.47 -12.61 8.92
N PRO A 43 3.32 -11.79 7.87
CA PRO A 43 2.00 -11.41 7.36
C PRO A 43 1.24 -12.59 6.72
N PHE A 44 1.90 -13.48 5.99
CA PHE A 44 1.20 -14.55 5.25
C PHE A 44 0.59 -15.61 6.17
N VAL A 45 1.17 -15.84 7.33
CA VAL A 45 0.57 -16.67 8.38
C VAL A 45 -0.72 -16.02 8.90
N ILE A 46 -0.69 -14.69 9.08
CA ILE A 46 -1.85 -13.91 9.53
C ILE A 46 -2.91 -13.83 8.43
N HIS A 47 -2.51 -13.65 7.15
CA HIS A 47 -3.42 -13.67 6.01
C HIS A 47 -4.21 -14.98 5.93
N SER A 48 -3.52 -16.12 6.09
CA SER A 48 -4.21 -17.44 6.13
C SER A 48 -5.29 -17.47 7.23
N ARG A 49 -5.00 -16.86 8.38
CA ARG A 49 -5.98 -16.84 9.48
C ARG A 49 -7.11 -15.85 9.22
N ILE A 50 -6.83 -14.69 8.66
CA ILE A 50 -7.88 -13.72 8.26
C ILE A 50 -8.81 -14.38 7.24
N LEU A 51 -8.28 -15.00 6.19
CA LEU A 51 -9.06 -15.68 5.15
C LEU A 51 -9.94 -16.79 5.70
N ALA A 52 -9.45 -17.53 6.71
CA ALA A 52 -10.21 -18.59 7.37
C ALA A 52 -11.38 -18.07 8.24
N GLU A 53 -11.29 -16.84 8.75
CA GLU A 53 -12.28 -16.25 9.66
C GLU A 53 -13.20 -15.21 9.01
N THR A 54 -12.98 -14.93 7.72
CA THR A 54 -13.76 -13.97 6.93
C THR A 54 -14.35 -14.65 5.68
N GLU A 55 -15.43 -14.09 5.14
CA GLU A 55 -16.12 -14.67 4.00
C GLU A 55 -15.76 -14.01 2.67
N ARG A 56 -15.52 -12.69 2.69
CA ARG A 56 -15.35 -11.86 1.48
C ARG A 56 -14.05 -11.08 1.47
N MET A 57 -13.39 -10.94 2.64
CA MET A 57 -12.17 -10.15 2.77
C MET A 57 -11.09 -10.62 1.79
N ILE A 58 -10.57 -9.71 1.01
CA ILE A 58 -9.39 -9.87 0.18
C ILE A 58 -8.18 -9.46 1.01
N VAL A 59 -7.10 -10.23 0.95
CA VAL A 59 -5.89 -9.92 1.71
C VAL A 59 -4.68 -9.75 0.80
N GLY A 60 -3.74 -8.95 1.26
CA GLY A 60 -2.46 -8.79 0.58
C GLY A 60 -1.41 -8.07 1.44
N PRO A 61 -0.12 -8.21 1.10
CA PRO A 61 0.90 -7.37 1.69
C PRO A 61 0.81 -5.93 1.13
N MET A 62 1.09 -4.93 1.96
CA MET A 62 1.16 -3.52 1.56
C MET A 62 2.51 -2.92 2.00
N VAL A 63 3.60 -3.24 1.35
CA VAL A 63 3.78 -4.13 0.19
C VAL A 63 4.87 -5.17 0.46
N THR A 64 4.88 -6.28 -0.28
CA THR A 64 6.04 -7.20 -0.30
C THR A 64 7.15 -6.68 -1.21
N ASN A 65 8.25 -7.45 -1.34
CA ASN A 65 9.38 -7.06 -2.16
C ASN A 65 10.15 -8.28 -2.69
N PRO A 66 10.90 -8.16 -3.81
CA PRO A 66 11.62 -9.27 -4.42
C PRO A 66 12.99 -9.58 -3.76
N ALA A 67 13.26 -9.05 -2.56
CA ALA A 67 14.56 -9.20 -1.91
C ALA A 67 14.54 -10.10 -0.68
N THR A 68 13.45 -10.10 0.08
CA THR A 68 13.37 -10.78 1.38
C THR A 68 12.78 -12.19 1.28
N ARG A 69 12.13 -12.52 0.16
CA ARG A 69 11.56 -13.83 -0.12
C ARG A 69 11.96 -14.29 -1.51
N ASP A 70 12.23 -15.58 -1.67
CA ASP A 70 12.36 -16.19 -3.00
C ASP A 70 11.01 -16.06 -3.75
N TRP A 71 11.05 -15.78 -5.04
CA TRP A 71 9.86 -15.54 -5.85
C TRP A 71 8.99 -16.79 -5.99
N THR A 72 9.62 -17.96 -6.02
CA THR A 72 8.91 -19.26 -6.06
C THR A 72 8.20 -19.55 -4.75
N VAL A 73 8.75 -19.12 -3.61
CA VAL A 73 8.12 -19.21 -2.29
C VAL A 73 6.91 -18.28 -2.21
N LEU A 74 7.02 -17.04 -2.72
CA LEU A 74 5.87 -16.13 -2.80
C LEU A 74 4.76 -16.70 -3.70
N ALA A 75 5.10 -17.20 -4.89
CA ALA A 75 4.14 -17.84 -5.80
C ALA A 75 3.42 -19.02 -5.11
N SER A 76 4.18 -19.91 -4.48
CA SER A 76 3.63 -21.05 -3.73
C SER A 76 2.71 -20.59 -2.60
N THR A 77 3.06 -19.52 -1.88
CA THR A 77 2.25 -18.96 -0.79
C THR A 77 0.90 -18.45 -1.31
N PHE A 78 0.89 -17.62 -2.35
CA PHE A 78 -0.35 -17.09 -2.93
C PHE A 78 -1.22 -18.19 -3.55
N ALA A 79 -0.61 -19.12 -4.29
CA ALA A 79 -1.33 -20.27 -4.85
C ALA A 79 -1.97 -21.15 -3.76
N THR A 80 -1.25 -21.39 -2.65
CA THR A 80 -1.80 -22.16 -1.51
C THR A 80 -2.94 -21.40 -0.84
N LEU A 81 -2.83 -20.10 -0.62
CA LEU A 81 -3.90 -19.30 -0.03
C LEU A 81 -5.15 -19.32 -0.92
N ASN A 82 -4.97 -19.20 -2.24
CA ASN A 82 -6.09 -19.22 -3.19
C ASN A 82 -6.71 -20.62 -3.31
N GLU A 83 -5.93 -21.68 -3.22
CA GLU A 83 -6.43 -23.05 -3.17
C GLU A 83 -7.29 -23.31 -1.92
N MET A 84 -6.84 -22.84 -0.75
CA MET A 84 -7.53 -23.05 0.51
C MET A 84 -8.81 -22.21 0.67
N TYR A 85 -8.82 -20.99 0.14
CA TYR A 85 -9.83 -19.98 0.48
C TYR A 85 -10.51 -19.31 -0.73
N GLY A 86 -10.15 -19.71 -1.96
CA GLY A 86 -10.59 -19.03 -3.19
C GLY A 86 -9.72 -17.81 -3.55
N PRO A 87 -9.95 -17.19 -4.72
CA PRO A 87 -9.13 -16.10 -5.26
C PRO A 87 -9.35 -14.79 -4.48
N ARG A 88 -8.96 -14.77 -3.21
CA ARG A 88 -9.09 -13.63 -2.30
C ARG A 88 -7.75 -13.05 -1.88
N THR A 89 -6.76 -13.05 -2.82
CA THR A 89 -5.44 -12.47 -2.56
C THR A 89 -5.03 -11.48 -3.65
N ILE A 90 -4.24 -10.47 -3.26
CA ILE A 90 -3.57 -9.52 -4.17
C ILE A 90 -2.11 -9.46 -3.76
N CYS A 91 -1.20 -9.52 -4.73
CA CYS A 91 0.22 -9.32 -4.48
C CYS A 91 0.58 -7.84 -4.73
N ALA A 92 0.52 -7.02 -3.70
CA ALA A 92 1.06 -5.67 -3.80
C ALA A 92 2.56 -5.69 -3.50
N ILE A 93 3.38 -5.15 -4.42
CA ILE A 93 4.83 -5.27 -4.42
C ILE A 93 5.51 -3.90 -4.63
N GLY A 94 6.68 -3.76 -4.04
CA GLY A 94 7.58 -2.64 -4.25
C GLY A 94 9.02 -3.12 -4.35
N ARG A 95 9.96 -2.20 -4.58
CA ARG A 95 11.40 -2.53 -4.67
C ARG A 95 12.01 -3.00 -3.35
N GLY A 96 11.32 -2.80 -2.25
CA GLY A 96 11.80 -2.94 -0.87
C GLY A 96 12.39 -1.64 -0.33
N ASP A 97 11.94 -1.23 0.86
CA ASP A 97 12.50 -0.10 1.61
C ASP A 97 12.78 -0.53 3.05
N SER A 98 11.88 -0.31 4.02
CA SER A 98 12.10 -0.64 5.43
C SER A 98 12.51 -2.10 5.66
N ALA A 99 11.79 -3.06 5.09
CA ALA A 99 12.08 -4.49 5.22
C ALA A 99 13.50 -4.87 4.75
N VAL A 100 13.99 -4.18 3.72
CA VAL A 100 15.28 -4.47 3.08
C VAL A 100 16.42 -3.70 3.75
N ARG A 101 16.20 -2.40 4.01
CA ARG A 101 17.21 -1.53 4.61
C ARG A 101 17.48 -1.90 6.07
N TYR A 102 16.46 -2.28 6.81
CA TYR A 102 16.59 -2.68 8.23
C TYR A 102 17.49 -3.91 8.42
N ILE A 103 17.53 -4.79 7.45
CA ILE A 103 18.45 -5.97 7.47
C ILE A 103 19.77 -5.73 6.71
N GLY A 104 20.08 -4.47 6.39
CA GLY A 104 21.34 -4.07 5.76
C GLY A 104 21.45 -4.35 4.25
N LEU A 105 20.33 -4.67 3.59
CA LEU A 105 20.28 -4.85 2.14
C LEU A 105 19.88 -3.55 1.43
N LYS A 106 19.93 -3.59 0.09
CA LYS A 106 19.51 -2.47 -0.76
C LYS A 106 18.22 -2.83 -1.51
N PRO A 107 17.32 -1.83 -1.77
CA PRO A 107 16.20 -2.02 -2.66
C PRO A 107 16.61 -2.61 -4.00
N ARG A 108 15.80 -3.52 -4.53
CA ARG A 108 16.04 -4.12 -5.85
C ARG A 108 15.80 -3.12 -6.98
N THR A 109 16.27 -3.44 -8.18
CA THR A 109 16.00 -2.63 -9.38
C THR A 109 14.53 -2.77 -9.81
N LEU A 110 14.03 -1.84 -10.60
CA LEU A 110 12.69 -1.97 -11.20
C LEU A 110 12.64 -3.19 -12.14
N ALA A 111 13.68 -3.44 -12.91
CA ALA A 111 13.76 -4.62 -13.77
C ALA A 111 13.63 -5.92 -12.98
N THR A 112 14.36 -6.06 -11.87
CA THR A 112 14.24 -7.24 -10.98
C THR A 112 12.84 -7.35 -10.38
N MET A 113 12.19 -6.22 -10.05
CA MET A 113 10.82 -6.24 -9.56
C MET A 113 9.83 -6.72 -10.62
N VAL A 114 9.94 -6.23 -11.86
CA VAL A 114 9.09 -6.67 -12.98
C VAL A 114 9.30 -8.16 -13.28
N GLU A 115 10.55 -8.61 -13.32
CA GLU A 115 10.85 -10.03 -13.51
C GLU A 115 10.24 -10.90 -12.39
N SER A 116 10.31 -10.44 -11.15
CA SER A 116 9.69 -11.15 -10.03
C SER A 116 8.16 -11.21 -10.13
N MET A 117 7.54 -10.13 -10.60
CA MET A 117 6.08 -10.08 -10.82
C MET A 117 5.67 -11.10 -11.89
N ASP A 118 6.39 -11.17 -13.02
CA ASP A 118 6.12 -12.13 -14.09
C ASP A 118 6.24 -13.57 -13.59
N VAL A 119 7.33 -13.92 -12.93
CA VAL A 119 7.56 -15.26 -12.39
C VAL A 119 6.48 -15.65 -11.38
N ILE A 120 6.14 -14.75 -10.43
CA ILE A 120 5.12 -15.03 -9.41
C ILE A 120 3.74 -15.23 -10.07
N LYS A 121 3.31 -14.30 -10.92
CA LYS A 121 1.97 -14.32 -11.57
C LYS A 121 1.80 -15.58 -12.41
N ARG A 122 2.77 -15.92 -13.24
CA ARG A 122 2.73 -17.08 -14.13
C ARG A 122 2.79 -18.41 -13.39
N LEU A 123 3.60 -18.54 -12.34
CA LEU A 123 3.61 -19.75 -11.51
C LEU A 123 2.26 -19.95 -10.81
N VAL A 124 1.65 -18.88 -10.28
CA VAL A 124 0.30 -18.96 -9.67
C VAL A 124 -0.77 -19.32 -10.71
N ALA A 125 -0.60 -18.88 -11.96
CA ALA A 125 -1.46 -19.27 -13.09
C ALA A 125 -1.24 -20.71 -13.59
N GLY A 126 -0.31 -21.48 -12.98
CA GLY A 126 -0.02 -22.85 -13.39
C GLY A 126 0.88 -22.98 -14.61
N GLU A 127 1.53 -21.89 -15.02
CA GLU A 127 2.44 -21.86 -16.17
C GLU A 127 3.83 -22.36 -15.81
N THR A 128 4.58 -22.79 -16.84
CA THR A 128 6.04 -23.01 -16.76
C THR A 128 6.76 -21.71 -16.98
N VAL A 129 7.76 -21.43 -16.15
CA VAL A 129 8.64 -20.24 -16.26
C VAL A 129 10.11 -20.65 -16.26
N GLU A 130 10.97 -19.84 -16.89
CA GLU A 130 12.41 -19.95 -16.69
C GLU A 130 12.78 -19.22 -15.39
N TYR A 131 13.50 -19.90 -14.50
CA TYR A 131 13.98 -19.32 -13.25
C TYR A 131 15.36 -19.89 -12.90
N ASN A 132 16.36 -19.00 -12.74
CA ASN A 132 17.76 -19.39 -12.51
C ASN A 132 18.35 -20.36 -13.56
N GLY A 133 17.90 -20.27 -14.82
CA GLY A 133 18.36 -21.12 -15.92
C GLY A 133 17.69 -22.48 -16.02
N GLU A 134 16.65 -22.72 -15.23
CA GLU A 134 15.85 -23.95 -15.25
C GLU A 134 14.39 -23.65 -15.58
N GLU A 135 13.75 -24.54 -16.32
CA GLU A 135 12.30 -24.49 -16.51
C GLU A 135 11.61 -25.12 -15.29
N ILE A 136 10.79 -24.31 -14.61
CA ILE A 136 10.06 -24.73 -13.41
C ILE A 136 8.56 -24.49 -13.55
N ALA A 137 7.76 -25.33 -12.90
CA ALA A 137 6.33 -25.20 -12.75
C ALA A 137 5.89 -25.68 -11.37
N MET A 138 4.68 -25.34 -10.96
CA MET A 138 4.05 -25.88 -9.74
C MET A 138 2.99 -26.90 -10.12
N PRO A 139 3.30 -28.21 -10.24
CA PRO A 139 2.41 -29.22 -10.83
C PRO A 139 1.12 -29.47 -10.03
N TRP A 140 1.06 -29.02 -8.80
CA TRP A 140 -0.11 -29.12 -7.92
C TRP A 140 -1.12 -27.98 -8.08
N VAL A 141 -0.76 -26.90 -8.81
CA VAL A 141 -1.62 -25.73 -9.01
C VAL A 141 -2.79 -25.99 -9.95
N GLY A 142 -2.66 -26.95 -10.90
CA GLY A 142 -3.72 -27.27 -11.86
C GLY A 142 -3.97 -26.14 -12.87
N GLU A 143 -5.23 -25.66 -12.96
CA GLU A 143 -5.62 -24.55 -13.85
C GLU A 143 -5.16 -23.17 -13.35
N GLY A 144 -4.67 -23.11 -12.11
CA GLY A 144 -4.15 -21.92 -11.49
C GLY A 144 -5.19 -20.84 -11.15
N TRP A 145 -4.66 -19.69 -10.77
CA TRP A 145 -5.45 -18.51 -10.40
C TRP A 145 -4.87 -17.27 -11.06
N ASP A 146 -5.73 -16.34 -11.42
CA ASP A 146 -5.29 -14.98 -11.73
C ASP A 146 -4.94 -14.28 -10.41
N LEU A 147 -3.68 -13.85 -10.28
CA LEU A 147 -3.18 -13.12 -9.12
C LEU A 147 -2.96 -11.65 -9.53
N PRO A 148 -3.78 -10.71 -9.06
CA PRO A 148 -3.55 -9.30 -9.34
C PRO A 148 -2.23 -8.83 -8.74
N MET A 149 -1.40 -8.16 -9.58
CA MET A 149 -0.11 -7.60 -9.19
C MET A 149 -0.22 -6.08 -9.07
N TRP A 150 -0.22 -5.56 -7.85
CA TRP A 150 -0.26 -4.12 -7.61
C TRP A 150 1.13 -3.59 -7.28
N VAL A 151 1.44 -2.39 -7.74
CA VAL A 151 2.78 -1.81 -7.54
C VAL A 151 2.68 -0.48 -6.80
N ALA A 152 3.50 -0.34 -5.75
CA ALA A 152 3.70 0.93 -5.07
C ALA A 152 4.93 1.68 -5.61
N GLY A 153 4.76 2.97 -5.90
CA GLY A 153 5.86 3.78 -6.40
C GLY A 153 5.52 5.27 -6.50
N TYR A 154 6.54 6.11 -6.54
CA TYR A 154 6.38 7.56 -6.59
C TYR A 154 7.12 8.23 -7.76
N GLY A 155 8.29 7.75 -8.13
CA GLY A 155 9.14 8.44 -9.12
C GLY A 155 8.75 8.10 -10.57
N PRO A 156 9.09 8.96 -11.55
CA PRO A 156 8.68 8.80 -12.94
C PRO A 156 8.93 7.41 -13.53
N ARG A 157 10.09 6.82 -13.24
CA ARG A 157 10.42 5.46 -13.71
C ARG A 157 9.58 4.37 -13.05
N ALA A 158 9.22 4.55 -11.76
CA ALA A 158 8.38 3.60 -11.06
C ALA A 158 6.94 3.70 -11.58
N LEU A 159 6.42 4.93 -11.79
CA LEU A 159 5.10 5.18 -12.36
C LEU A 159 4.98 4.60 -13.79
N ALA A 160 6.03 4.77 -14.61
CA ALA A 160 6.09 4.12 -15.93
C ALA A 160 6.04 2.59 -15.82
N THR A 161 6.75 2.00 -14.83
CA THR A 161 6.69 0.55 -14.59
C THR A 161 5.29 0.09 -14.17
N VAL A 162 4.59 0.87 -13.35
CA VAL A 162 3.18 0.61 -12.99
C VAL A 162 2.31 0.54 -14.25
N GLY A 163 2.31 1.60 -15.07
CA GLY A 163 1.50 1.65 -16.28
C GLY A 163 1.79 0.51 -17.25
N GLN A 164 3.05 0.10 -17.37
CA GLN A 164 3.47 -0.96 -18.29
C GLN A 164 3.14 -2.38 -17.82
N HIS A 165 3.14 -2.65 -16.50
CA HIS A 165 3.19 -4.03 -15.99
C HIS A 165 2.21 -4.36 -14.85
N ALA A 166 1.64 -3.37 -14.14
CA ALA A 166 0.81 -3.63 -12.97
C ALA A 166 -0.68 -3.72 -13.30
N ASP A 167 -1.42 -4.52 -12.51
CA ASP A 167 -2.88 -4.56 -12.52
C ASP A 167 -3.49 -3.49 -11.59
N GLY A 168 -2.68 -2.93 -10.67
CA GLY A 168 -3.07 -1.84 -9.78
C GLY A 168 -1.90 -0.97 -9.35
N PHE A 169 -2.21 0.27 -9.04
CA PHE A 169 -1.28 1.29 -8.54
C PHE A 169 -1.58 1.61 -7.08
N VAL A 170 -0.57 1.60 -6.23
CA VAL A 170 -0.68 2.01 -4.82
C VAL A 170 0.05 3.33 -4.60
N LEU A 171 -0.72 4.37 -4.27
CA LEU A 171 -0.20 5.66 -3.84
C LEU A 171 -0.37 5.82 -2.32
N GLN A 172 0.73 5.98 -1.61
CA GLN A 172 0.75 6.06 -0.16
C GLN A 172 0.72 7.53 0.31
N LEU A 173 -0.35 8.25 0.02
CA LEU A 173 -0.75 9.56 0.55
C LEU A 173 -2.09 9.98 -0.08
N ALA A 174 -2.85 10.85 0.61
CA ALA A 174 -4.17 11.31 0.18
C ALA A 174 -4.17 12.77 -0.33
N ASP A 175 -3.11 13.19 -1.02
CA ASP A 175 -3.01 14.53 -1.61
C ASP A 175 -3.53 14.56 -3.05
N PRO A 176 -4.57 15.37 -3.38
CA PRO A 176 -5.15 15.39 -4.71
C PRO A 176 -4.18 15.82 -5.82
N GLN A 177 -3.24 16.75 -5.55
CA GLN A 177 -2.28 17.20 -6.57
C GLN A 177 -1.26 16.12 -6.90
N VAL A 178 -0.76 15.41 -5.88
CA VAL A 178 0.17 14.29 -6.09
C VAL A 178 -0.55 13.14 -6.76
N LEU A 179 -1.81 12.88 -6.39
CA LEU A 179 -2.63 11.86 -7.03
C LEU A 179 -2.83 12.16 -8.53
N GLU A 180 -3.25 13.37 -8.88
CA GLU A 180 -3.45 13.76 -10.28
C GLU A 180 -2.18 13.56 -11.11
N TRP A 181 -1.04 14.01 -10.59
CA TRP A 181 0.25 13.86 -11.25
C TRP A 181 0.66 12.39 -11.42
N THR A 182 0.54 11.57 -10.36
CA THR A 182 0.93 10.16 -10.40
C THR A 182 0.02 9.34 -11.31
N MET A 183 -1.29 9.56 -11.24
CA MET A 183 -2.26 8.89 -12.12
C MET A 183 -2.05 9.27 -13.59
N GLY A 184 -1.77 10.56 -13.87
CA GLY A 184 -1.45 11.02 -15.22
C GLY A 184 -0.26 10.27 -15.79
N ALA A 185 0.84 10.18 -15.04
CA ALA A 185 2.04 9.44 -15.47
C ALA A 185 1.81 7.93 -15.66
N VAL A 186 1.00 7.30 -14.78
CA VAL A 186 0.65 5.88 -14.90
C VAL A 186 -0.20 5.63 -16.15
N ARG A 187 -1.25 6.44 -16.39
CA ARG A 187 -2.16 6.32 -17.54
C ARG A 187 -1.45 6.57 -18.88
N GLU A 188 -0.56 7.57 -18.93
CA GLU A 188 0.27 7.82 -20.09
C GLU A 188 1.15 6.59 -20.42
N ALA A 189 1.86 6.05 -19.45
CA ALA A 189 2.72 4.89 -19.62
C ALA A 189 1.95 3.61 -20.01
N ALA A 190 0.73 3.42 -19.50
CA ALA A 190 -0.14 2.32 -19.89
C ALA A 190 -0.55 2.46 -21.38
N THR A 191 -0.97 3.65 -21.79
CA THR A 191 -1.36 3.96 -23.17
C THR A 191 -0.17 3.75 -24.13
N GLU A 192 1.03 4.23 -23.78
CA GLU A 192 2.24 4.02 -24.57
C GLU A 192 2.63 2.53 -24.70
N ALA A 193 2.33 1.73 -23.68
CA ALA A 193 2.51 0.27 -23.71
C ALA A 193 1.39 -0.49 -24.44
N GLY A 194 0.37 0.22 -24.96
CA GLY A 194 -0.78 -0.38 -25.66
C GLY A 194 -1.78 -1.07 -24.72
N ARG A 195 -1.76 -0.71 -23.42
CA ARG A 195 -2.72 -1.18 -22.42
C ARG A 195 -3.85 -0.17 -22.23
N ASP A 196 -5.00 -0.66 -21.81
CA ASP A 196 -6.10 0.21 -21.38
C ASP A 196 -5.76 0.80 -19.99
N PRO A 197 -5.62 2.12 -19.86
CA PRO A 197 -5.31 2.74 -18.58
C PRO A 197 -6.46 2.61 -17.55
N ASP A 198 -7.68 2.38 -18.00
CA ASP A 198 -8.84 2.24 -17.11
C ASP A 198 -8.94 0.83 -16.48
N GLU A 199 -8.14 -0.14 -16.95
CA GLU A 199 -8.00 -1.46 -16.32
C GLU A 199 -7.06 -1.44 -15.10
N ILE A 200 -6.33 -0.35 -14.84
CA ILE A 200 -5.43 -0.25 -13.71
C ILE A 200 -6.18 0.27 -12.48
N THR A 201 -6.37 -0.58 -11.49
CA THR A 201 -7.00 -0.19 -10.21
C THR A 201 -6.14 0.84 -9.46
N ILE A 202 -6.73 1.97 -9.07
CA ILE A 202 -6.06 3.03 -8.33
C ILE A 202 -6.39 2.91 -6.84
N CYS A 203 -5.38 2.60 -6.04
CA CYS A 203 -5.48 2.49 -4.58
C CYS A 203 -4.72 3.63 -3.91
N VAL A 204 -5.42 4.47 -3.18
CA VAL A 204 -4.83 5.48 -2.28
C VAL A 204 -4.79 4.92 -0.87
N VAL A 205 -3.65 5.05 -0.20
CA VAL A 205 -3.46 4.54 1.16
C VAL A 205 -2.98 5.66 2.06
N ALA A 206 -3.74 5.98 3.10
CA ALA A 206 -3.39 7.03 4.05
C ALA A 206 -3.98 6.77 5.44
N PRO A 207 -3.40 7.34 6.49
CA PRO A 207 -4.04 7.36 7.81
C PRO A 207 -5.31 8.20 7.79
N GLY A 208 -6.29 7.74 8.57
CA GLY A 208 -7.45 8.55 8.89
C GLY A 208 -7.69 8.53 10.40
N TYR A 209 -8.16 9.65 10.93
CA TYR A 209 -8.58 9.82 12.31
C TYR A 209 -9.88 10.60 12.36
N VAL A 210 -10.98 9.97 12.79
CA VAL A 210 -12.28 10.62 12.89
C VAL A 210 -12.45 11.23 14.28
N GLY A 211 -12.70 12.54 14.36
CA GLY A 211 -12.92 13.23 15.63
C GLY A 211 -12.93 14.75 15.49
N GLU A 212 -13.11 15.47 16.60
CA GLU A 212 -13.21 16.93 16.62
C GLU A 212 -11.90 17.64 17.02
N ASP A 213 -10.98 16.95 17.68
CA ASP A 213 -9.70 17.51 18.18
C ASP A 213 -8.61 17.39 17.12
N LEU A 214 -8.51 18.40 16.25
CA LEU A 214 -7.52 18.42 15.16
C LEU A 214 -6.07 18.47 15.67
N ASP A 215 -5.80 19.15 16.76
CA ASP A 215 -4.44 19.24 17.31
C ASP A 215 -3.97 17.85 17.74
N HIS A 216 -4.83 17.09 18.42
CA HIS A 216 -4.54 15.71 18.79
C HIS A 216 -4.37 14.80 17.57
N GLN A 217 -5.24 14.94 16.57
CA GLN A 217 -5.16 14.15 15.33
C GLN A 217 -3.87 14.44 14.55
N HIS A 218 -3.44 15.70 14.47
CA HIS A 218 -2.15 16.05 13.87
C HIS A 218 -1.01 15.33 14.57
N ASP A 219 -0.97 15.35 15.92
CA ASP A 219 0.08 14.68 16.68
C ASP A 219 0.08 13.16 16.47
N GLN A 220 -1.11 12.55 16.41
CA GLN A 220 -1.25 11.12 16.17
C GLN A 220 -0.82 10.68 14.76
N LEU A 221 -1.02 11.51 13.73
CA LEU A 221 -0.76 11.14 12.34
C LEU A 221 0.51 11.77 11.73
N ARG A 222 1.21 12.63 12.44
CA ARG A 222 2.44 13.32 11.99
C ARG A 222 3.54 12.36 11.53
N TRP A 223 3.60 11.14 12.10
CA TRP A 223 4.54 10.11 11.70
C TRP A 223 4.46 9.73 10.22
N PHE A 224 3.28 9.85 9.63
CA PHE A 224 3.05 9.46 8.23
C PHE A 224 3.77 10.38 7.25
N GLY A 225 3.74 11.69 7.49
CA GLY A 225 4.55 12.64 6.71
C GLY A 225 6.04 12.29 6.75
N GLY A 226 6.56 11.90 7.93
CA GLY A 226 7.93 11.42 8.07
C GLY A 226 8.23 10.18 7.22
N MET A 227 7.31 9.20 7.18
CA MET A 227 7.44 7.99 6.39
C MET A 227 7.39 8.29 4.89
N VAL A 228 6.40 9.06 4.42
CA VAL A 228 6.30 9.47 3.00
C VAL A 228 7.56 10.21 2.58
N GLY A 229 8.08 11.12 3.41
CA GLY A 229 9.31 11.83 3.15
C GLY A 229 10.51 10.91 2.87
N ASN A 230 10.61 9.75 3.54
CA ASN A 230 11.64 8.76 3.22
C ASN A 230 11.47 8.15 1.83
N HIS A 231 10.25 7.78 1.50
CA HIS A 231 9.94 7.13 0.22
C HIS A 231 10.21 8.05 -0.97
N VAL A 232 9.95 9.36 -0.81
CA VAL A 232 10.14 10.32 -1.89
C VAL A 232 11.51 11.02 -1.90
N HIS A 233 12.32 10.86 -0.84
CA HIS A 233 13.60 11.55 -0.69
C HIS A 233 14.54 11.34 -1.89
N ASP A 234 14.75 10.09 -2.30
CA ASP A 234 15.64 9.77 -3.42
C ASP A 234 15.12 10.35 -4.75
N MET A 235 13.79 10.43 -4.91
CA MET A 235 13.14 11.03 -6.06
C MET A 235 13.33 12.55 -6.06
N VAL A 236 13.03 13.21 -4.95
CA VAL A 236 13.22 14.68 -4.82
C VAL A 236 14.68 15.06 -4.97
N LYS A 237 15.62 14.32 -4.40
CA LYS A 237 17.05 14.55 -4.57
C LYS A 237 17.49 14.49 -6.03
N ARG A 238 16.86 13.64 -6.84
CA ARG A 238 17.20 13.44 -8.25
C ARG A 238 16.51 14.41 -9.20
N TYR A 239 15.26 14.74 -8.94
CA TYR A 239 14.38 15.45 -9.87
C TYR A 239 13.69 16.69 -9.25
N GLY A 240 13.91 17.01 -7.98
CA GLY A 240 13.15 18.03 -7.24
C GLY A 240 13.26 19.46 -7.74
N ASP A 241 14.17 19.75 -8.68
CA ASP A 241 14.24 21.04 -9.37
C ASP A 241 13.45 21.06 -10.70
N ASP A 242 12.86 19.92 -11.08
CA ASP A 242 12.06 19.74 -12.29
C ASP A 242 10.59 19.48 -11.88
N THR A 243 9.78 20.53 -11.96
CA THR A 243 8.37 20.49 -11.55
C THR A 243 7.48 19.61 -12.44
N GLU A 244 7.95 19.25 -13.63
CA GLU A 244 7.26 18.29 -14.50
C GLU A 244 7.46 16.84 -13.97
N LYS A 245 8.58 16.58 -13.28
CA LYS A 245 8.94 15.26 -12.76
C LYS A 245 8.62 15.05 -11.28
N VAL A 246 8.44 16.12 -10.51
CA VAL A 246 8.09 16.05 -9.09
C VAL A 246 7.21 17.24 -8.71
N PRO A 247 6.03 17.00 -8.12
CA PRO A 247 5.19 18.07 -7.60
C PRO A 247 5.93 18.98 -6.61
N GLN A 248 5.74 20.30 -6.76
CA GLN A 248 6.44 21.30 -5.96
C GLN A 248 6.27 21.06 -4.44
N VAL A 249 5.07 20.67 -4.01
CA VAL A 249 4.77 20.38 -2.60
C VAL A 249 5.67 19.28 -2.01
N LEU A 250 5.97 18.24 -2.76
CA LEU A 250 6.89 17.19 -2.32
C LEU A 250 8.33 17.68 -2.27
N SER A 251 8.74 18.48 -3.26
CA SER A 251 10.07 19.08 -3.32
C SER A 251 10.30 20.03 -2.15
N ASP A 252 9.36 20.93 -1.86
CA ASP A 252 9.45 21.89 -0.76
C ASP A 252 9.47 21.19 0.59
N TYR A 253 8.60 20.18 0.77
CA TYR A 253 8.55 19.39 1.99
C TYR A 253 9.90 18.68 2.27
N ILE A 254 10.47 18.01 1.26
CA ILE A 254 11.74 17.28 1.43
C ILE A 254 12.93 18.23 1.62
N LYS A 255 12.96 19.40 0.96
CA LYS A 255 14.03 20.41 1.13
C LYS A 255 14.01 21.02 2.53
N ALA A 256 12.84 21.13 3.17
CA ALA A 256 12.70 21.62 4.53
C ALA A 256 13.05 20.56 5.61
N ARG A 257 13.18 19.30 5.22
CA ARG A 257 13.39 18.16 6.12
C ARG A 257 14.87 17.96 6.46
N GLU A 258 15.20 17.81 7.75
CA GLU A 258 16.47 17.26 8.23
C GLU A 258 16.42 15.70 8.33
N SER A 259 17.54 15.02 8.52
CA SER A 259 17.66 13.54 8.40
C SER A 259 16.71 12.73 9.32
N TYR A 260 16.14 11.65 8.79
CA TYR A 260 15.21 10.71 9.45
C TYR A 260 15.92 9.43 9.94
N ASN A 261 15.50 8.86 11.06
CA ASN A 261 16.01 7.61 11.62
C ASN A 261 14.96 6.47 11.56
N TYR A 262 15.33 5.30 10.98
CA TYR A 262 14.44 4.15 10.80
C TYR A 262 14.04 3.41 12.07
N ASP A 263 14.75 3.56 13.20
CA ASP A 263 14.46 2.87 14.47
C ASP A 263 13.09 3.27 15.07
N HIS A 264 12.55 4.41 14.63
CA HIS A 264 11.25 4.95 15.05
C HIS A 264 10.20 4.96 13.93
N HIS A 265 10.42 4.17 12.89
CA HIS A 265 9.53 4.11 11.73
C HIS A 265 8.09 3.73 12.12
N GLY A 266 7.12 4.56 11.73
CA GLY A 266 5.70 4.28 11.93
C GLY A 266 5.20 4.33 13.38
N LYS A 267 5.80 5.12 14.26
CA LYS A 267 5.35 5.29 15.65
C LYS A 267 4.76 6.68 15.85
N ALA A 268 3.52 6.75 16.33
CA ALA A 268 2.90 7.98 16.80
C ALA A 268 3.70 8.58 17.98
N GLY A 269 3.81 9.92 18.06
CA GLY A 269 4.52 10.61 19.12
C GLY A 269 6.06 10.52 19.07
N SER A 270 6.63 10.17 17.92
CA SER A 270 8.09 10.16 17.74
C SER A 270 8.65 11.60 17.69
N GLU A 271 9.67 11.91 18.50
CA GLU A 271 10.40 13.19 18.45
C GLU A 271 10.97 13.54 17.07
N GLN A 272 11.07 12.54 16.18
CA GLN A 272 11.59 12.69 14.82
C GLN A 272 10.57 13.18 13.80
N THR A 273 9.34 13.45 14.23
CA THR A 273 8.26 13.95 13.38
C THR A 273 7.89 15.40 13.67
N GLU A 274 8.49 16.03 14.68
CA GLU A 274 8.27 17.44 15.06
C GLU A 274 8.50 18.44 13.90
N PHE A 275 9.33 18.05 12.91
CA PHE A 275 9.57 18.88 11.72
C PHE A 275 8.46 18.79 10.65
N VAL A 276 7.49 17.87 10.79
CA VAL A 276 6.39 17.73 9.82
C VAL A 276 5.31 18.76 10.14
N PRO A 277 5.10 19.77 9.28
CA PRO A 277 4.05 20.77 9.50
C PRO A 277 2.66 20.16 9.47
N ASP A 278 1.72 20.75 10.20
CA ASP A 278 0.31 20.34 10.20
C ASP A 278 -0.28 20.35 8.79
N GLU A 279 0.07 21.35 7.95
CA GLU A 279 -0.33 21.41 6.54
C GLU A 279 0.01 20.11 5.77
N ILE A 280 1.16 19.50 6.04
CA ILE A 280 1.55 18.23 5.41
C ILE A 280 0.69 17.06 5.93
N VAL A 281 0.36 17.08 7.21
CA VAL A 281 -0.55 16.07 7.78
C VAL A 281 -1.94 16.21 7.17
N ASP A 282 -2.49 17.44 7.08
CA ASP A 282 -3.77 17.74 6.44
C ASP A 282 -3.82 17.28 4.98
N ARG A 283 -2.73 17.47 4.26
CA ARG A 283 -2.65 17.07 2.85
C ARG A 283 -2.57 15.55 2.67
N PHE A 284 -1.71 14.89 3.44
CA PHE A 284 -1.39 13.47 3.22
C PHE A 284 -2.34 12.51 3.91
N CYS A 285 -3.01 12.92 4.99
CA CYS A 285 -3.92 12.12 5.79
C CYS A 285 -5.38 12.55 5.60
N VAL A 286 -6.31 11.82 6.22
CA VAL A 286 -7.74 12.21 6.28
C VAL A 286 -8.12 12.46 7.73
N LEU A 287 -8.42 13.70 8.07
CA LEU A 287 -8.62 14.19 9.44
C LEU A 287 -9.96 14.90 9.60
N GLY A 288 -10.39 15.01 10.83
CA GLY A 288 -11.54 15.82 11.22
C GLY A 288 -12.80 15.00 11.50
N PRO A 289 -13.97 15.66 11.55
CA PRO A 289 -15.25 15.01 11.73
C PRO A 289 -15.64 14.17 10.51
N VAL A 290 -16.66 13.34 10.65
CA VAL A 290 -17.16 12.42 9.60
C VAL A 290 -17.36 13.14 8.25
N GLU A 291 -17.90 14.34 8.26
CA GLU A 291 -18.19 15.14 7.06
C GLU A 291 -16.90 15.49 6.28
N ALA A 292 -15.83 15.82 6.98
CA ALA A 292 -14.54 16.12 6.33
C ALA A 292 -13.95 14.88 5.64
N HIS A 293 -14.11 13.69 6.25
CA HIS A 293 -13.74 12.43 5.63
C HIS A 293 -14.55 12.14 4.37
N ILE A 294 -15.88 12.30 4.44
CA ILE A 294 -16.78 12.10 3.28
C ILE A 294 -16.39 13.06 2.15
N GLU A 295 -16.16 14.34 2.44
CA GLU A 295 -15.78 15.34 1.45
C GLU A 295 -14.46 14.96 0.75
N LYS A 296 -13.40 14.69 1.53
CA LYS A 296 -12.09 14.37 0.96
C LYS A 296 -12.10 13.05 0.19
N LEU A 297 -12.76 12.01 0.71
CA LEU A 297 -12.83 10.71 0.05
C LEU A 297 -13.71 10.73 -1.20
N SER A 298 -14.79 11.54 -1.21
CA SER A 298 -15.59 11.76 -2.42
C SER A 298 -14.80 12.47 -3.50
N LEU A 299 -13.98 13.47 -3.14
CA LEU A 299 -13.07 14.12 -4.09
C LEU A 299 -12.08 13.10 -4.69
N LEU A 300 -11.47 12.24 -3.88
CA LEU A 300 -10.54 11.21 -4.38
C LEU A 300 -11.26 10.21 -5.30
N LYS A 301 -12.48 9.79 -4.96
CA LYS A 301 -13.32 8.93 -5.81
C LYS A 301 -13.63 9.60 -7.16
N ASP A 302 -14.03 10.87 -7.16
CA ASP A 302 -14.33 11.63 -8.38
C ASP A 302 -13.09 11.80 -9.27
N MET A 303 -11.90 11.80 -8.69
CA MET A 303 -10.63 11.78 -9.42
C MET A 303 -10.28 10.40 -10.01
N GLY A 304 -11.01 9.34 -9.64
CA GLY A 304 -10.83 8.00 -10.16
C GLY A 304 -10.06 7.05 -9.22
N VAL A 305 -10.14 7.27 -7.92
CA VAL A 305 -9.65 6.30 -6.92
C VAL A 305 -10.69 5.18 -6.76
N ASP A 306 -10.25 3.95 -6.99
CA ASP A 306 -11.07 2.74 -6.89
C ASP A 306 -11.11 2.19 -5.47
N GLN A 307 -10.01 2.33 -4.72
CA GLN A 307 -9.90 1.85 -3.35
C GLN A 307 -9.20 2.85 -2.44
N PHE A 308 -9.72 3.01 -1.22
CA PHE A 308 -9.04 3.72 -0.13
C PHE A 308 -8.60 2.72 0.95
N GLY A 309 -7.29 2.65 1.19
CA GLY A 309 -6.68 1.87 2.27
C GLY A 309 -6.45 2.74 3.50
N LEU A 310 -7.22 2.50 4.55
CA LEU A 310 -7.17 3.24 5.80
C LEU A 310 -6.07 2.69 6.73
N TYR A 311 -5.02 3.47 6.99
CA TYR A 311 -4.06 3.16 8.05
C TYR A 311 -4.68 3.47 9.41
N LEU A 312 -4.74 2.44 10.26
CA LEU A 312 -5.18 2.54 11.65
C LEU A 312 -3.98 2.31 12.57
N MET A 313 -3.22 3.37 12.82
CA MET A 313 -1.98 3.35 13.61
C MET A 313 -1.94 4.55 14.55
N HIS A 314 -2.99 4.72 15.33
CA HIS A 314 -3.21 5.80 16.31
C HIS A 314 -3.96 5.25 17.53
N ASP A 315 -4.21 6.08 18.52
CA ASP A 315 -4.78 5.68 19.81
C ASP A 315 -6.29 5.36 19.79
N ASP A 316 -7.05 5.83 18.76
CA ASP A 316 -8.48 5.53 18.58
C ASP A 316 -8.79 4.77 17.29
N MET A 317 -8.16 3.60 17.13
CA MET A 317 -8.33 2.74 15.96
C MET A 317 -9.78 2.20 15.86
N ASP A 318 -10.35 1.79 17.00
CA ASP A 318 -11.71 1.22 17.04
C ASP A 318 -12.78 2.25 16.74
N GLY A 319 -12.70 3.44 17.35
CA GLY A 319 -13.66 4.52 17.10
C GLY A 319 -13.62 5.01 15.66
N THR A 320 -12.43 5.17 15.09
CA THR A 320 -12.28 5.53 13.67
C THR A 320 -12.85 4.44 12.75
N LEU A 321 -12.55 3.16 13.01
CA LEU A 321 -13.08 2.05 12.21
C LEU A 321 -14.61 2.00 12.23
N GLU A 322 -15.22 2.14 13.41
CA GLU A 322 -16.67 2.18 13.60
C GLU A 322 -17.31 3.36 12.87
N ALA A 323 -16.77 4.57 13.01
CA ALA A 323 -17.23 5.75 12.29
C ALA A 323 -17.19 5.57 10.75
N TYR A 324 -16.13 4.93 10.24
CA TYR A 324 -16.06 4.59 8.82
C TYR A 324 -17.17 3.63 8.41
N GLY A 325 -17.37 2.54 9.16
CA GLY A 325 -18.41 1.56 8.85
C GLY A 325 -19.82 2.11 8.92
N GLU A 326 -20.12 2.93 9.94
CA GLU A 326 -21.46 3.45 10.18
C GLU A 326 -21.84 4.62 9.25
N HIS A 327 -20.86 5.47 8.88
CA HIS A 327 -21.17 6.74 8.26
C HIS A 327 -20.47 6.99 6.92
N ILE A 328 -19.26 6.45 6.69
CA ILE A 328 -18.41 6.86 5.57
C ILE A 328 -18.47 5.83 4.43
N VAL A 329 -18.30 4.53 4.73
CA VAL A 329 -18.30 3.48 3.71
C VAL A 329 -19.58 3.52 2.87
N GLY A 330 -20.75 3.61 3.49
CA GLY A 330 -22.03 3.68 2.78
C GLY A 330 -22.29 5.00 2.04
N ALA A 331 -21.63 6.09 2.44
CA ALA A 331 -21.82 7.41 1.85
C ALA A 331 -20.91 7.63 0.61
N VAL A 332 -19.73 7.04 0.63
CA VAL A 332 -18.71 7.21 -0.43
C VAL A 332 -18.61 5.98 -1.34
N GLY A 333 -18.95 4.81 -0.84
CA GLY A 333 -18.83 3.50 -1.52
C GLY A 333 -19.63 3.30 -2.80
#